data_7db5cc9e2202701f49e61f1e575a510f
#
_entry.id   7db5cc9e2202701f49e61f1e575a510f
#
_cell.length_a   1.000
_cell.length_b   1.000
_cell.length_c   1.000
_cell.angle_alpha   90.00
_cell.angle_beta   90.00
_cell.angle_gamma   90.00
#
_symmetry.space_group_name_H-M   'P 1'
#
loop_
_entity.id
_entity.type
_entity.pdbx_description
1 polymer ?
#
loop_
_entity_poly.entity_id
_entity_poly.type
_entity_poly.pdbx_seq_one_letter_code
_entity_poly.pdbx_strand_id
1 'polypeptide(L)'
;MLLMDISALAPELLPANFYSKDEVQQLLEVSQDDPLHLCILITAYYGLRRSEVLGLKGSSIDFERKSMTINHKVTEQRVNGKYVPVVSDVMKNKTSCRTLPLIPAVEEELLKQKEKQQLYRKLFKKSYSTEYLDFVCTDQEGKLLRPNFVTEHFEWLLRQYGLPHIRFHDLRHSCASLMVMNGVSMKQVQEWLGHSTFSTTADIYAHLDYKSKEGSAGVIAGLLETKKVKRPLHSTAVSTNGSISNGFNRQPVKVPVGENLGENGLSK
;
A
#
# COMPACT_ATOMS: atom_id res chain seq x y z
N MET A 1 -20.52 16.53 -20.58
CA MET A 1 -19.29 15.94 -19.99
C MET A 1 -19.74 14.75 -19.16
N LEU A 2 -19.73 13.55 -19.78
CA LEU A 2 -20.18 12.31 -19.15
C LEU A 2 -19.11 11.87 -18.14
N LEU A 3 -19.46 11.90 -16.87
CA LEU A 3 -18.72 11.17 -15.83
C LEU A 3 -18.94 9.67 -16.12
N MET A 4 -17.96 9.02 -16.74
CA MET A 4 -17.95 7.58 -16.84
C MET A 4 -17.82 7.02 -15.43
N ASP A 5 -18.80 6.22 -15.05
CA ASP A 5 -18.78 5.43 -13.82
C ASP A 5 -17.62 4.45 -13.86
N ILE A 6 -16.57 4.74 -13.07
CA ILE A 6 -15.32 3.99 -13.04
C ILE A 6 -15.48 2.65 -12.30
N SER A 7 -16.63 2.42 -11.66
CA SER A 7 -16.91 1.21 -10.88
C SER A 7 -17.08 -0.05 -11.72
N ALA A 8 -17.40 0.07 -13.01
CA ALA A 8 -17.72 -1.06 -13.89
C ALA A 8 -16.52 -1.67 -14.65
N LEU A 9 -15.30 -1.09 -14.54
CA LEU A 9 -14.13 -1.50 -15.33
C LEU A 9 -13.04 -2.25 -14.54
N ALA A 10 -13.28 -2.64 -13.30
CA ALA A 10 -12.21 -3.04 -12.40
C ALA A 10 -11.99 -4.54 -12.10
N PRO A 11 -12.84 -5.54 -12.44
CA PRO A 11 -12.60 -6.91 -11.97
C PRO A 11 -11.43 -7.64 -12.65
N GLU A 12 -11.05 -7.27 -13.87
CA GLU A 12 -10.11 -8.06 -14.69
C GLU A 12 -8.63 -7.65 -14.59
N LEU A 13 -8.32 -6.53 -13.92
CA LEU A 13 -6.96 -5.96 -13.88
C LEU A 13 -6.24 -6.08 -12.52
N LEU A 14 -6.90 -6.65 -11.52
CA LEU A 14 -6.28 -6.84 -10.22
C LEU A 14 -5.59 -8.21 -10.17
N PRO A 15 -4.31 -8.31 -9.75
CA PRO A 15 -3.74 -9.63 -9.47
C PRO A 15 -4.63 -10.35 -8.46
N ALA A 16 -4.87 -11.64 -8.66
CA ALA A 16 -5.89 -12.48 -8.01
C ALA A 16 -5.87 -12.57 -6.47
N ASN A 17 -5.13 -11.71 -5.75
CA ASN A 17 -4.82 -11.89 -4.35
C ASN A 17 -5.04 -10.65 -3.46
N PHE A 18 -5.91 -9.70 -3.81
CA PHE A 18 -6.26 -8.61 -2.89
C PHE A 18 -7.70 -8.11 -3.12
N TYR A 19 -8.27 -7.55 -2.07
CA TYR A 19 -9.65 -7.09 -2.04
C TYR A 19 -9.82 -5.69 -2.62
N SER A 20 -10.90 -5.51 -3.38
CA SER A 20 -11.46 -4.22 -3.73
C SER A 20 -11.94 -3.45 -2.49
N LYS A 21 -12.31 -2.19 -2.67
CA LYS A 21 -12.91 -1.38 -1.60
C LYS A 21 -14.15 -2.06 -1.00
N ASP A 22 -15.04 -2.57 -1.85
CA ASP A 22 -16.32 -3.16 -1.41
C ASP A 22 -16.09 -4.46 -0.65
N GLU A 23 -15.16 -5.30 -1.10
CA GLU A 23 -14.77 -6.53 -0.40
C GLU A 23 -14.11 -6.24 0.96
N VAL A 24 -13.27 -5.20 1.05
CA VAL A 24 -12.71 -4.76 2.35
C VAL A 24 -13.83 -4.28 3.27
N GLN A 25 -14.78 -3.49 2.78
CA GLN A 25 -15.92 -3.02 3.57
C GLN A 25 -16.77 -4.19 4.06
N GLN A 26 -17.11 -5.13 3.19
CA GLN A 26 -17.85 -6.34 3.56
C GLN A 26 -17.10 -7.16 4.62
N LEU A 27 -15.79 -7.34 4.48
CA LEU A 27 -14.97 -8.03 5.49
C LEU A 27 -15.03 -7.32 6.84
N LEU A 28 -14.93 -6.00 6.87
CA LEU A 28 -15.02 -5.21 8.11
C LEU A 28 -16.40 -5.34 8.77
N GLU A 29 -17.48 -5.36 7.98
CA GLU A 29 -18.84 -5.52 8.46
C GLU A 29 -19.05 -6.91 9.10
N VAL A 30 -18.69 -7.99 8.40
CA VAL A 30 -18.91 -9.36 8.91
C VAL A 30 -17.99 -9.74 10.06
N SER A 31 -16.91 -9.02 10.26
CA SER A 31 -15.95 -9.28 11.33
C SER A 31 -16.23 -8.50 12.62
N GLN A 32 -17.24 -7.62 12.70
CA GLN A 32 -17.45 -6.70 13.84
C GLN A 32 -17.43 -7.37 15.20
N ASP A 33 -18.06 -8.54 15.34
CA ASP A 33 -18.11 -9.30 16.59
C ASP A 33 -17.03 -10.39 16.69
N ASP A 34 -16.14 -10.47 15.69
CA ASP A 34 -15.11 -11.50 15.63
C ASP A 34 -13.88 -11.12 16.48
N PRO A 35 -13.23 -12.08 17.15
CA PRO A 35 -11.99 -11.83 17.91
C PRO A 35 -10.87 -11.18 17.11
N LEU A 36 -10.85 -11.36 15.78
CA LEU A 36 -9.86 -10.76 14.89
C LEU A 36 -10.26 -9.40 14.34
N HIS A 37 -11.46 -8.88 14.62
CA HIS A 37 -11.95 -7.63 14.04
C HIS A 37 -10.92 -6.51 14.10
N LEU A 38 -10.37 -6.23 15.27
CA LEU A 38 -9.38 -5.17 15.45
C LEU A 38 -8.09 -5.42 14.65
N CYS A 39 -7.64 -6.67 14.56
CA CYS A 39 -6.47 -7.03 13.74
C CYS A 39 -6.75 -6.82 12.25
N ILE A 40 -7.94 -7.19 11.78
CA ILE A 40 -8.40 -7.00 10.40
C ILE A 40 -8.50 -5.50 10.10
N LEU A 41 -9.17 -4.74 10.95
CA LEU A 41 -9.36 -3.30 10.81
C LEU A 41 -8.02 -2.56 10.70
N ILE A 42 -7.10 -2.78 11.66
CA ILE A 42 -5.78 -2.15 11.64
C ILE A 42 -5.01 -2.52 10.36
N THR A 43 -5.08 -3.79 9.94
CA THR A 43 -4.38 -4.22 8.71
C THR A 43 -5.00 -3.61 7.47
N ALA A 44 -6.33 -3.52 7.39
CA ALA A 44 -7.03 -2.91 6.26
C ALA A 44 -6.70 -1.42 6.11
N TYR A 45 -6.63 -0.66 7.20
CA TYR A 45 -6.37 0.78 7.16
C TYR A 45 -4.88 1.13 7.03
N TYR A 46 -4.00 0.41 7.70
CA TYR A 46 -2.57 0.76 7.79
C TYR A 46 -1.65 -0.17 7.01
N GLY A 47 -2.16 -1.29 6.52
CA GLY A 47 -1.35 -2.30 5.85
C GLY A 47 -0.24 -2.87 6.73
N LEU A 48 -0.44 -2.96 8.05
CA LEU A 48 0.55 -3.52 8.95
C LEU A 48 0.79 -5.00 8.66
N ARG A 49 2.02 -5.46 8.89
CA ARG A 49 2.31 -6.90 8.87
C ARG A 49 1.62 -7.58 10.05
N ARG A 50 1.19 -8.84 9.91
CA ARG A 50 0.59 -9.62 11.01
C ARG A 50 1.39 -9.50 12.32
N SER A 51 2.71 -9.63 12.25
CA SER A 51 3.58 -9.51 13.42
C SER A 51 3.61 -8.10 14.03
N GLU A 52 3.44 -7.06 13.24
CA GLU A 52 3.37 -5.66 13.70
C GLU A 52 2.03 -5.38 14.40
N VAL A 53 0.92 -5.86 13.83
CA VAL A 53 -0.40 -5.75 14.47
C VAL A 53 -0.42 -6.43 15.83
N LEU A 54 0.06 -7.67 15.90
CA LEU A 54 0.12 -8.42 17.16
C LEU A 54 1.11 -7.80 18.17
N GLY A 55 2.10 -7.06 17.70
CA GLY A 55 3.07 -6.34 18.52
C GLY A 55 2.63 -4.95 18.97
N LEU A 56 1.45 -4.48 18.55
CA LEU A 56 0.99 -3.14 18.90
C LEU A 56 0.70 -3.04 20.38
N LYS A 57 1.30 -2.00 21.02
CA LYS A 57 1.14 -1.70 22.44
C LYS A 57 0.29 -0.46 22.66
N GLY A 58 -0.47 -0.43 23.75
CA GLY A 58 -1.23 0.74 24.17
C GLY A 58 -0.34 1.96 24.42
N SER A 59 0.83 1.76 25.02
CA SER A 59 1.85 2.81 25.23
C SER A 59 2.43 3.40 23.93
N SER A 60 2.25 2.74 22.80
CA SER A 60 2.65 3.23 21.46
C SER A 60 1.57 4.06 20.76
N ILE A 61 0.41 4.27 21.41
CA ILE A 61 -0.72 5.03 20.89
C ILE A 61 -0.89 6.31 21.69
N ASP A 62 -0.74 7.44 21.02
CA ASP A 62 -0.97 8.76 21.60
C ASP A 62 -2.34 9.29 21.13
N PHE A 63 -3.34 9.19 22.00
CA PHE A 63 -4.71 9.63 21.71
C PHE A 63 -4.85 11.15 21.68
N GLU A 64 -3.95 11.89 22.35
CA GLU A 64 -3.96 13.36 22.36
C GLU A 64 -3.37 13.90 21.04
N ARG A 65 -2.20 13.38 20.65
CA ARG A 65 -1.51 13.76 19.40
C ARG A 65 -2.04 13.05 18.17
N LYS A 66 -3.04 12.16 18.35
CA LYS A 66 -3.63 11.37 17.26
C LYS A 66 -2.57 10.64 16.43
N SER A 67 -1.71 9.90 17.12
CA SER A 67 -0.63 9.16 16.46
C SER A 67 -0.44 7.76 17.03
N MET A 68 0.07 6.86 16.20
CA MET A 68 0.38 5.47 16.54
C MET A 68 1.77 5.11 16.03
N THR A 69 2.63 4.63 16.90
CA THR A 69 4.02 4.23 16.57
C THR A 69 4.15 2.73 16.47
N ILE A 70 4.64 2.24 15.34
CA ILE A 70 4.88 0.82 15.09
C ILE A 70 6.35 0.53 15.42
N ASN A 71 6.61 -0.07 16.57
CA ASN A 71 7.95 -0.28 17.12
C ASN A 71 8.18 -1.65 17.75
N HIS A 72 7.16 -2.51 17.75
CA HIS A 72 7.24 -3.88 18.28
C HIS A 72 6.67 -4.87 17.27
N LYS A 73 7.06 -6.14 17.40
CA LYS A 73 6.48 -7.25 16.64
C LYS A 73 6.36 -8.48 17.51
N VAL A 74 5.35 -9.30 17.24
CA VAL A 74 5.18 -10.63 17.82
C VAL A 74 5.33 -11.67 16.71
N THR A 75 6.23 -12.62 16.92
CA THR A 75 6.46 -13.77 16.05
C THR A 75 6.25 -15.05 16.84
N GLU A 76 6.25 -16.20 16.20
CA GLU A 76 6.23 -17.50 16.84
C GLU A 76 7.57 -18.21 16.66
N GLN A 77 8.03 -18.86 17.73
CA GLN A 77 9.18 -19.76 17.70
C GLN A 77 8.81 -21.10 18.28
N ARG A 78 9.41 -22.16 17.76
CA ARG A 78 9.23 -23.51 18.27
C ARG A 78 10.24 -23.77 19.38
N VAL A 79 9.76 -23.90 20.61
CA VAL A 79 10.57 -24.20 21.80
C VAL A 79 10.05 -25.50 22.41
N ASN A 80 10.92 -26.52 22.54
CA ASN A 80 10.54 -27.82 23.10
C ASN A 80 9.30 -28.45 22.43
N GLY A 81 9.20 -28.32 21.10
CA GLY A 81 8.08 -28.88 20.33
C GLY A 81 6.80 -28.03 20.33
N LYS A 82 6.69 -27.01 21.16
CA LYS A 82 5.56 -26.10 21.25
C LYS A 82 5.84 -24.75 20.59
N TYR A 83 4.85 -24.15 19.95
CA TYR A 83 4.94 -22.79 19.44
C TYR A 83 4.66 -21.80 20.56
N VAL A 84 5.59 -20.88 20.79
CA VAL A 84 5.46 -19.80 21.77
C VAL A 84 5.59 -18.44 21.10
N PRO A 85 4.77 -17.45 21.48
CA PRO A 85 4.91 -16.10 20.98
C PRO A 85 6.20 -15.47 21.50
N VAL A 86 6.93 -14.77 20.62
CA VAL A 86 8.16 -14.05 20.95
C VAL A 86 7.98 -12.60 20.60
N VAL A 87 8.03 -11.75 21.61
CA VAL A 87 8.04 -10.30 21.46
C VAL A 87 9.43 -9.83 21.11
N SER A 88 9.55 -8.98 20.12
CA SER A 88 10.83 -8.33 19.78
C SER A 88 10.62 -6.87 19.40
N ASP A 89 11.55 -6.03 19.80
CA ASP A 89 11.61 -4.65 19.37
C ASP A 89 12.03 -4.58 17.90
N VAL A 90 11.28 -3.83 17.12
CA VAL A 90 11.56 -3.64 15.69
C VAL A 90 12.74 -2.70 15.48
N MET A 91 13.23 -2.04 16.54
CA MET A 91 14.24 -0.96 16.50
C MET A 91 15.61 -1.32 15.92
N LYS A 92 15.88 -2.60 15.58
CA LYS A 92 17.12 -3.00 14.89
C LYS A 92 17.24 -2.45 13.46
N ASN A 93 16.11 -2.09 12.80
CA ASN A 93 16.11 -1.48 11.49
C ASN A 93 15.32 -0.16 11.54
N LYS A 94 15.98 0.97 11.35
CA LYS A 94 15.39 2.32 11.34
C LYS A 94 14.19 2.47 10.40
N THR A 95 14.09 1.67 9.34
CA THR A 95 13.02 1.72 8.34
C THR A 95 11.71 1.03 8.79
N SER A 96 11.75 0.18 9.81
CA SER A 96 10.55 -0.53 10.29
C SER A 96 9.81 0.23 11.40
N CYS A 97 10.50 1.10 12.14
CA CYS A 97 9.89 1.97 13.13
C CYS A 97 9.30 3.19 12.43
N ARG A 98 8.00 3.39 12.55
CA ARG A 98 7.28 4.51 11.93
C ARG A 98 6.12 4.96 12.79
N THR A 99 5.84 6.26 12.76
CA THR A 99 4.68 6.86 13.40
C THR A 99 3.67 7.23 12.32
N LEU A 100 2.43 6.81 12.50
CA LEU A 100 1.32 7.02 11.58
C LEU A 100 0.22 7.83 12.28
N PRO A 101 -0.55 8.65 11.55
CA PRO A 101 -1.69 9.36 12.13
C PRO A 101 -2.75 8.35 12.59
N LEU A 102 -3.39 8.60 13.71
CA LEU A 102 -4.47 7.77 14.24
C LEU A 102 -5.77 8.11 13.52
N ILE A 103 -6.28 7.16 12.74
CA ILE A 103 -7.50 7.29 11.97
C ILE A 103 -8.71 7.17 12.91
N PRO A 104 -9.74 8.04 12.83
CA PRO A 104 -10.85 8.06 13.77
C PRO A 104 -11.56 6.72 13.96
N ALA A 105 -11.82 5.98 12.87
CA ALA A 105 -12.45 4.67 12.95
C ALA A 105 -11.61 3.64 13.71
N VAL A 106 -10.28 3.70 13.58
CA VAL A 106 -9.37 2.81 14.33
C VAL A 106 -9.24 3.26 15.77
N GLU A 107 -9.23 4.57 16.03
CA GLU A 107 -9.24 5.12 17.39
C GLU A 107 -10.45 4.62 18.20
N GLU A 108 -11.64 4.69 17.62
CA GLU A 108 -12.86 4.22 18.24
C GLU A 108 -12.77 2.75 18.66
N GLU A 109 -12.31 1.89 17.76
CA GLU A 109 -12.17 0.45 18.05
C GLU A 109 -11.05 0.16 19.07
N LEU A 110 -9.97 0.94 19.07
CA LEU A 110 -8.92 0.83 20.08
C LEU A 110 -9.43 1.21 21.48
N LEU A 111 -10.29 2.22 21.58
CA LEU A 111 -10.93 2.59 22.85
C LEU A 111 -11.90 1.50 23.34
N LYS A 112 -12.75 0.97 22.44
CA LYS A 112 -13.62 -0.18 22.75
C LYS A 112 -12.82 -1.40 23.23
N GLN A 113 -11.71 -1.70 22.56
CA GLN A 113 -10.82 -2.80 22.96
C GLN A 113 -10.21 -2.59 24.34
N LYS A 114 -9.80 -1.38 24.68
CA LYS A 114 -9.28 -1.02 26.00
C LYS A 114 -10.32 -1.25 27.09
N GLU A 115 -11.57 -0.84 26.87
CA GLU A 115 -12.69 -1.06 27.78
C GLU A 115 -12.98 -2.57 27.94
N LYS A 116 -13.00 -3.31 26.83
CA LYS A 116 -13.19 -4.76 26.80
C LYS A 116 -12.11 -5.51 27.60
N GLN A 117 -10.85 -5.12 27.45
CA GLN A 117 -9.75 -5.68 28.24
C GLN A 117 -9.89 -5.38 29.74
N GLN A 118 -10.34 -4.16 30.10
CA GLN A 118 -10.61 -3.81 31.50
C GLN A 118 -11.73 -4.64 32.08
N LEU A 119 -12.80 -4.89 31.30
CA LEU A 119 -13.91 -5.76 31.72
C LEU A 119 -13.42 -7.20 31.92
N TYR A 120 -12.69 -7.77 30.97
CA TYR A 120 -12.15 -9.12 31.10
C TYR A 120 -11.22 -9.27 32.31
N ARG A 121 -10.39 -8.28 32.61
CA ARG A 121 -9.53 -8.26 33.79
C ARG A 121 -10.37 -8.35 35.10
N LYS A 122 -11.50 -7.65 35.15
CA LYS A 122 -12.42 -7.72 36.31
C LYS A 122 -13.12 -9.08 36.41
N LEU A 123 -13.51 -9.66 35.27
CA LEU A 123 -14.22 -10.96 35.24
C LEU A 123 -13.28 -12.11 35.55
N PHE A 124 -12.13 -12.20 34.91
CA PHE A 124 -11.21 -13.36 35.06
C PHE A 124 -10.29 -13.25 36.27
N LYS A 125 -10.13 -12.06 36.84
CA LYS A 125 -9.37 -11.82 38.10
C LYS A 125 -7.97 -12.48 38.05
N LYS A 126 -7.78 -13.50 38.92
CA LYS A 126 -6.49 -14.23 39.04
C LYS A 126 -6.12 -15.05 37.79
N SER A 127 -7.09 -15.42 36.96
CA SER A 127 -6.87 -16.17 35.73
C SER A 127 -6.47 -15.26 34.57
N TYR A 128 -6.62 -13.93 34.69
CA TYR A 128 -6.19 -12.99 33.66
C TYR A 128 -4.69 -12.84 33.68
N SER A 129 -4.05 -12.99 32.49
CA SER A 129 -2.60 -12.82 32.34
C SER A 129 -2.20 -11.37 32.55
N THR A 130 -1.20 -11.14 33.39
CA THR A 130 -0.62 -9.81 33.64
C THR A 130 0.66 -9.55 32.82
N GLU A 131 1.10 -10.54 32.05
CA GLU A 131 2.34 -10.46 31.26
C GLU A 131 2.23 -9.51 30.07
N TYR A 132 1.02 -9.44 29.46
CA TYR A 132 0.81 -8.71 28.20
C TYR A 132 -0.18 -7.54 28.34
N LEU A 133 -0.21 -6.90 29.51
CA LEU A 133 -1.19 -5.83 29.84
C LEU A 133 -1.15 -4.62 28.91
N ASP A 134 0.00 -4.35 28.31
CA ASP A 134 0.19 -3.23 27.38
C ASP A 134 -0.13 -3.58 25.93
N PHE A 135 -0.34 -4.88 25.61
CA PHE A 135 -0.64 -5.29 24.25
C PHE A 135 -2.11 -5.10 23.90
N VAL A 136 -2.35 -4.60 22.68
CA VAL A 136 -3.70 -4.32 22.17
C VAL A 136 -4.41 -5.60 21.72
N CYS A 137 -3.69 -6.49 21.02
CA CYS A 137 -4.24 -7.72 20.45
C CYS A 137 -4.04 -8.92 21.39
N THR A 138 -4.90 -9.02 22.41
CA THR A 138 -4.94 -10.14 23.36
C THR A 138 -6.27 -10.87 23.30
N ASP A 139 -6.29 -12.11 23.78
CA ASP A 139 -7.51 -12.87 24.01
C ASP A 139 -8.26 -12.41 25.29
N GLN A 140 -9.36 -13.09 25.60
CA GLN A 140 -10.18 -12.78 26.77
C GLN A 140 -9.45 -13.00 28.10
N GLU A 141 -8.43 -13.86 28.12
CA GLU A 141 -7.61 -14.14 29.32
C GLU A 141 -6.37 -13.23 29.40
N GLY A 142 -6.22 -12.26 28.49
CA GLY A 142 -5.06 -11.35 28.46
C GLY A 142 -3.78 -11.95 27.89
N LYS A 143 -3.86 -13.08 27.18
CA LYS A 143 -2.73 -13.70 26.48
C LYS A 143 -2.60 -13.15 25.06
N LEU A 144 -1.40 -13.10 24.52
CA LEU A 144 -1.19 -12.69 23.14
C LEU A 144 -1.92 -13.62 22.15
N LEU A 145 -2.58 -13.04 21.16
CA LEU A 145 -3.07 -13.79 20.03
C LEU A 145 -1.89 -14.43 19.29
N ARG A 146 -1.96 -15.74 19.08
CA ARG A 146 -0.90 -16.46 18.36
C ARG A 146 -0.94 -16.16 16.86
N PRO A 147 0.20 -15.94 16.20
CA PRO A 147 0.27 -15.71 14.77
C PRO A 147 -0.46 -16.77 13.93
N ASN A 148 -0.33 -18.05 14.26
CA ASN A 148 -1.05 -19.12 13.57
C ASN A 148 -2.57 -19.04 13.76
N PHE A 149 -3.03 -18.71 14.97
CA PHE A 149 -4.47 -18.50 15.20
C PHE A 149 -5.03 -17.42 14.27
N VAL A 150 -4.31 -16.29 14.11
CA VAL A 150 -4.75 -15.23 13.20
C VAL A 150 -4.89 -15.73 11.76
N THR A 151 -3.96 -16.56 11.29
CA THR A 151 -4.02 -17.11 9.93
C THR A 151 -5.18 -18.08 9.75
N GLU A 152 -5.28 -19.06 10.64
CA GLU A 152 -6.27 -20.14 10.55
C GLU A 152 -7.70 -19.61 10.76
N HIS A 153 -7.89 -18.71 11.73
CA HIS A 153 -9.20 -18.12 12.02
C HIS A 153 -9.64 -17.14 10.93
N PHE A 154 -8.72 -16.39 10.32
CA PHE A 154 -9.02 -15.53 9.19
C PHE A 154 -9.51 -16.32 7.98
N GLU A 155 -8.86 -17.43 7.64
CA GLU A 155 -9.32 -18.32 6.57
C GLU A 155 -10.69 -18.94 6.87
N TRP A 156 -10.93 -19.32 8.15
CA TRP A 156 -12.23 -19.81 8.59
C TRP A 156 -13.31 -18.73 8.43
N LEU A 157 -13.02 -17.48 8.84
CA LEU A 157 -13.93 -16.34 8.72
C LEU A 157 -14.34 -16.11 7.26
N LEU A 158 -13.38 -16.06 6.35
CA LEU A 158 -13.66 -15.87 4.91
C LEU A 158 -14.59 -16.97 4.37
N ARG A 159 -14.32 -18.22 4.72
CA ARG A 159 -15.17 -19.35 4.33
C ARG A 159 -16.57 -19.27 4.93
N GLN A 160 -16.67 -18.87 6.20
CA GLN A 160 -17.96 -18.77 6.91
C GLN A 160 -18.90 -17.76 6.25
N TYR A 161 -18.37 -16.65 5.75
CA TYR A 161 -19.15 -15.57 5.13
C TYR A 161 -19.10 -15.57 3.60
N GLY A 162 -18.52 -16.60 2.97
CA GLY A 162 -18.47 -16.73 1.52
C GLY A 162 -17.65 -15.65 0.83
N LEU A 163 -16.68 -15.06 1.52
CA LEU A 163 -15.76 -14.07 0.97
C LEU A 163 -14.69 -14.74 0.10
N PRO A 164 -14.21 -14.07 -0.96
CA PRO A 164 -13.09 -14.58 -1.76
C PRO A 164 -11.87 -14.91 -0.90
N HIS A 165 -11.20 -16.01 -1.21
CA HIS A 165 -10.04 -16.44 -0.44
C HIS A 165 -8.84 -15.53 -0.69
N ILE A 166 -8.35 -14.88 0.37
CA ILE A 166 -7.06 -14.20 0.44
C ILE A 166 -6.33 -14.61 1.73
N ARG A 167 -5.02 -14.46 1.77
CA ARG A 167 -4.27 -14.61 3.03
C ARG A 167 -4.39 -13.35 3.87
N PHE A 168 -4.24 -13.45 5.17
CA PHE A 168 -4.23 -12.28 6.07
C PHE A 168 -3.21 -11.20 5.62
N HIS A 169 -2.06 -11.63 5.09
CA HIS A 169 -1.06 -10.70 4.57
C HIS A 169 -1.53 -9.93 3.32
N ASP A 170 -2.45 -10.48 2.55
CA ASP A 170 -2.94 -9.86 1.32
C ASP A 170 -3.85 -8.65 1.60
N LEU A 171 -4.37 -8.50 2.84
CA LEU A 171 -5.00 -7.24 3.29
C LEU A 171 -4.04 -6.04 3.23
N ARG A 172 -2.75 -6.29 3.47
CA ARG A 172 -1.72 -5.25 3.28
C ARG A 172 -1.58 -4.86 1.80
N HIS A 173 -1.69 -5.82 0.90
CA HIS A 173 -1.71 -5.56 -0.54
C HIS A 173 -2.98 -4.79 -0.93
N SER A 174 -4.13 -5.15 -0.34
CA SER A 174 -5.38 -4.43 -0.53
C SER A 174 -5.27 -2.96 -0.10
N CYS A 175 -4.76 -2.70 1.10
CA CYS A 175 -4.50 -1.34 1.60
C CYS A 175 -3.61 -0.54 0.63
N ALA A 176 -2.49 -1.13 0.21
CA ALA A 176 -1.56 -0.50 -0.69
C ALA A 176 -2.19 -0.18 -2.05
N SER A 177 -2.92 -1.13 -2.63
CA SER A 177 -3.60 -0.96 -3.92
C SER A 177 -4.67 0.12 -3.87
N LEU A 178 -5.48 0.14 -2.81
CA LEU A 178 -6.48 1.18 -2.59
C LEU A 178 -5.85 2.57 -2.49
N MET A 179 -4.70 2.72 -1.82
CA MET A 179 -3.98 4.00 -1.76
C MET A 179 -3.53 4.46 -3.15
N VAL A 180 -2.92 3.58 -3.93
CA VAL A 180 -2.43 3.94 -5.28
C VAL A 180 -3.57 4.23 -6.23
N MET A 181 -4.64 3.43 -6.23
CA MET A 181 -5.84 3.66 -7.05
C MET A 181 -6.49 5.01 -6.75
N ASN A 182 -6.31 5.56 -5.54
CA ASN A 182 -6.78 6.88 -5.15
C ASN A 182 -5.69 7.97 -5.25
N GLY A 183 -4.65 7.75 -6.03
CA GLY A 183 -3.66 8.78 -6.38
C GLY A 183 -2.57 9.03 -5.36
N VAL A 184 -2.45 8.20 -4.30
CA VAL A 184 -1.34 8.31 -3.35
C VAL A 184 -0.05 7.87 -4.03
N SER A 185 0.99 8.69 -3.95
CA SER A 185 2.25 8.39 -4.61
C SER A 185 2.92 7.13 -4.06
N MET A 186 3.64 6.40 -4.91
CA MET A 186 4.36 5.18 -4.52
C MET A 186 5.33 5.41 -3.35
N LYS A 187 5.93 6.58 -3.28
CA LYS A 187 6.83 6.98 -2.19
C LYS A 187 6.08 7.08 -0.85
N GLN A 188 4.92 7.72 -0.85
CA GLN A 188 4.07 7.81 0.33
C GLN A 188 3.54 6.45 0.77
N VAL A 189 3.14 5.58 -0.18
CA VAL A 189 2.73 4.20 0.11
C VAL A 189 3.88 3.40 0.73
N GLN A 190 5.11 3.52 0.19
CA GLN A 190 6.30 2.89 0.76
C GLN A 190 6.55 3.30 2.21
N GLU A 191 6.46 4.60 2.51
CA GLU A 191 6.65 5.17 3.85
C GLU A 191 5.53 4.71 4.80
N TRP A 192 4.28 4.75 4.36
CA TRP A 192 3.11 4.29 5.11
C TRP A 192 3.24 2.83 5.53
N LEU A 193 3.56 1.98 4.59
CA LEU A 193 3.71 0.55 4.82
C LEU A 193 5.02 0.18 5.55
N GLY A 194 6.05 1.02 5.52
CA GLY A 194 7.37 0.70 6.06
C GLY A 194 8.08 -0.39 5.23
N HIS A 195 8.07 -0.27 3.90
CA HIS A 195 8.85 -1.11 3.00
C HIS A 195 10.31 -0.65 2.97
N SER A 196 11.25 -1.57 3.23
CA SER A 196 12.67 -1.28 3.19
C SER A 196 13.21 -1.04 1.77
N THR A 197 12.55 -1.61 0.76
CA THR A 197 12.94 -1.49 -0.64
C THR A 197 11.75 -1.06 -1.50
N PHE A 198 12.04 -0.24 -2.50
CA PHE A 198 11.04 0.22 -3.47
C PHE A 198 10.52 -0.92 -4.35
N SER A 199 11.36 -1.93 -4.66
CA SER A 199 10.99 -3.06 -5.50
C SER A 199 9.78 -3.82 -4.96
N THR A 200 9.71 -4.05 -3.64
CA THR A 200 8.57 -4.71 -3.00
C THR A 200 7.26 -3.94 -3.22
N THR A 201 7.33 -2.62 -3.36
CA THR A 201 6.18 -1.77 -3.68
C THR A 201 5.91 -1.80 -5.19
N ALA A 202 6.94 -1.76 -6.03
CA ALA A 202 6.83 -1.72 -7.49
C ALA A 202 6.23 -3.02 -8.07
N ASP A 203 6.60 -4.19 -7.53
CA ASP A 203 6.10 -5.49 -8.00
C ASP A 203 4.57 -5.63 -7.83
N ILE A 204 4.01 -5.00 -6.79
CA ILE A 204 2.56 -4.97 -6.56
C ILE A 204 1.86 -4.10 -7.62
N TYR A 205 2.58 -3.14 -8.23
CA TYR A 205 2.01 -2.06 -9.03
C TYR A 205 2.36 -2.09 -10.50
N ALA A 206 3.17 -3.04 -10.97
CA ALA A 206 3.52 -3.15 -12.39
C ALA A 206 2.27 -3.17 -13.30
N HIS A 207 1.15 -3.67 -12.79
CA HIS A 207 -0.12 -3.71 -13.50
C HIS A 207 -0.96 -2.40 -13.39
N LEU A 208 -0.70 -1.53 -12.40
CA LEU A 208 -1.43 -0.27 -12.20
C LEU A 208 -0.75 0.92 -12.93
N ASP A 209 0.48 0.74 -13.43
CA ASP A 209 1.32 1.80 -13.99
C ASP A 209 0.74 2.43 -15.27
N TYR A 210 -0.04 1.70 -16.06
CA TYR A 210 -0.64 2.23 -17.30
C TYR A 210 -1.72 3.30 -17.04
N LYS A 211 -2.61 3.10 -16.06
CA LYS A 211 -3.63 4.10 -15.68
C LYS A 211 -3.02 5.36 -15.07
N SER A 212 -1.92 5.20 -14.33
CA SER A 212 -1.14 6.34 -13.81
C SER A 212 -0.54 7.16 -14.96
N LYS A 213 -0.09 6.51 -16.04
CA LYS A 213 0.42 7.18 -17.24
C LYS A 213 -0.68 7.91 -18.01
N GLU A 214 -1.89 7.35 -18.11
CA GLU A 214 -3.04 8.04 -18.71
C GLU A 214 -3.42 9.31 -17.93
N GLY A 215 -3.45 9.26 -16.60
CA GLY A 215 -3.67 10.43 -15.76
C GLY A 215 -2.60 11.50 -15.96
N SER A 216 -1.34 11.10 -16.04
CA SER A 216 -0.22 12.01 -16.28
C SER A 216 -0.28 12.62 -17.69
N ALA A 217 -0.66 11.86 -18.70
CA ALA A 217 -0.87 12.35 -20.07
C ALA A 217 -2.00 13.39 -20.13
N GLY A 218 -3.11 13.16 -19.38
CA GLY A 218 -4.20 14.12 -19.27
C GLY A 218 -3.77 15.45 -18.63
N VAL A 219 -2.96 15.39 -17.57
CA VAL A 219 -2.40 16.59 -16.93
C VAL A 219 -1.51 17.37 -17.91
N ILE A 220 -0.58 16.70 -18.59
CA ILE A 220 0.30 17.34 -19.59
C ILE A 220 -0.51 17.92 -20.74
N ALA A 221 -1.51 17.19 -21.24
CA ALA A 221 -2.38 17.71 -22.31
C ALA A 221 -3.11 18.99 -21.86
N GLY A 222 -3.68 19.01 -20.64
CA GLY A 222 -4.34 20.19 -20.11
C GLY A 222 -3.41 21.38 -19.86
N LEU A 223 -2.17 21.14 -19.45
CA LEU A 223 -1.16 22.19 -19.25
C LEU A 223 -0.63 22.77 -20.56
N LEU A 224 -0.58 21.96 -21.63
CA LEU A 224 -0.03 22.33 -22.92
C LEU A 224 -1.09 22.66 -23.98
N GLU A 225 -2.36 22.80 -23.62
CA GLU A 225 -3.40 23.28 -24.52
C GLU A 225 -3.04 24.69 -25.03
N THR A 226 -2.43 24.76 -26.20
CA THR A 226 -2.19 26.01 -26.90
C THR A 226 -3.51 26.50 -27.48
N LYS A 227 -3.96 27.69 -27.07
CA LYS A 227 -5.04 28.41 -27.78
C LYS A 227 -4.68 28.44 -29.24
N LYS A 228 -5.51 27.86 -30.13
CA LYS A 228 -5.34 27.95 -31.57
C LYS A 228 -5.26 29.43 -31.96
N VAL A 229 -4.05 29.91 -32.18
CA VAL A 229 -3.83 31.22 -32.80
C VAL A 229 -4.30 31.08 -34.23
N LYS A 230 -5.41 31.74 -34.60
CA LYS A 230 -5.86 31.86 -35.99
C LYS A 230 -4.74 32.60 -36.73
N ARG A 231 -3.99 31.90 -37.57
CA ARG A 231 -3.06 32.55 -38.53
C ARG A 231 -3.93 33.37 -39.47
N PRO A 232 -3.64 34.68 -39.66
CA PRO A 232 -4.30 35.45 -40.70
C PRO A 232 -3.94 34.86 -42.05
N LEU A 233 -4.94 34.58 -42.88
CA LEU A 233 -4.76 34.24 -44.29
C LEU A 233 -4.18 35.45 -44.99
N HIS A 234 -2.90 35.43 -45.26
CA HIS A 234 -2.31 36.32 -46.25
C HIS A 234 -2.73 35.83 -47.64
N SER A 235 -3.76 36.48 -48.21
CA SER A 235 -4.05 36.42 -49.62
C SER A 235 -3.03 37.22 -50.38
N THR A 236 -1.99 36.58 -50.89
CA THR A 236 -1.19 37.14 -51.99
C THR A 236 -1.64 36.45 -53.26
N ALA A 237 -2.47 37.15 -53.99
CA ALA A 237 -2.64 36.92 -55.40
C ALA A 237 -1.31 37.29 -56.11
N VAL A 238 -0.61 36.30 -56.66
CA VAL A 238 0.50 36.53 -57.56
C VAL A 238 0.11 35.97 -58.92
N SER A 239 0.05 36.91 -59.86
CA SER A 239 -0.14 36.75 -61.27
C SER A 239 0.91 35.82 -61.89
N THR A 240 0.49 35.01 -62.82
CA THR A 240 1.28 34.16 -63.70
C THR A 240 2.21 35.00 -64.57
N ASN A 241 3.51 34.64 -64.65
CA ASN A 241 4.30 34.43 -65.85
C ASN A 241 5.78 34.32 -65.48
N GLY A 242 6.48 33.33 -66.02
CA GLY A 242 7.95 33.31 -66.08
C GLY A 242 8.58 31.97 -65.66
N SER A 243 8.81 31.17 -66.68
CA SER A 243 9.76 30.05 -66.69
C SER A 243 11.13 30.46 -66.20
N ILE A 244 11.79 29.76 -65.33
CA ILE A 244 13.25 29.59 -65.30
C ILE A 244 13.62 28.31 -64.54
N SER A 245 14.52 27.60 -65.16
CA SER A 245 15.17 26.35 -64.85
C SER A 245 16.14 26.41 -63.67
N ASN A 246 16.30 25.21 -63.07
CA ASN A 246 17.53 24.60 -62.53
C ASN A 246 18.18 25.09 -61.25
N GLY A 247 18.43 24.10 -60.42
CA GLY A 247 19.66 23.98 -59.64
C GLY A 247 19.52 23.92 -58.13
N PHE A 248 19.09 22.78 -57.59
CA PHE A 248 19.35 22.49 -56.16
C PHE A 248 20.40 21.39 -56.03
N ASN A 249 21.62 21.86 -55.79
CA ASN A 249 22.74 21.05 -55.37
C ASN A 249 22.63 20.80 -53.85
N ARG A 250 22.27 19.59 -53.45
CA ARG A 250 22.32 19.17 -52.05
C ARG A 250 23.67 18.48 -51.83
N GLN A 251 24.55 19.10 -51.09
CA GLN A 251 25.70 18.42 -50.51
C GLN A 251 25.29 17.68 -49.23
N PRO A 252 25.77 16.45 -49.01
CA PRO A 252 25.50 15.69 -47.78
C PRO A 252 26.42 16.13 -46.64
N VAL A 253 25.83 16.36 -45.48
CA VAL A 253 26.57 16.61 -44.23
C VAL A 253 27.17 15.29 -43.74
N LYS A 254 28.50 15.24 -43.62
CA LYS A 254 29.26 14.13 -43.03
C LYS A 254 29.16 14.20 -41.52
N VAL A 255 28.69 13.08 -40.90
CA VAL A 255 28.77 12.82 -39.48
C VAL A 255 30.13 12.19 -39.19
N PRO A 256 30.92 12.66 -38.22
CA PRO A 256 32.17 12.00 -37.85
C PRO A 256 31.92 10.72 -37.05
N VAL A 257 32.50 9.64 -37.51
CA VAL A 257 32.63 8.35 -36.81
C VAL A 257 33.79 8.48 -35.84
N GLY A 258 33.54 8.31 -34.55
CA GLY A 258 34.57 8.27 -33.50
C GLY A 258 35.30 6.93 -33.51
N GLU A 259 36.61 7.03 -33.47
CA GLU A 259 37.58 5.94 -33.49
C GLU A 259 37.59 5.11 -32.23
N ASN A 260 37.73 3.80 -32.41
CA ASN A 260 38.14 2.81 -31.42
C ASN A 260 39.60 2.99 -31.03
N LEU A 261 39.87 3.01 -29.76
CA LEU A 261 41.17 2.65 -29.17
C LEU A 261 40.84 1.77 -27.97
N GLY A 262 41.15 0.51 -27.88
CA GLY A 262 42.46 -0.11 -28.07
C GLY A 262 42.77 -0.82 -26.76
N GLU A 263 42.77 -2.14 -26.80
CA GLU A 263 43.20 -3.05 -25.73
C GLU A 263 44.63 -2.75 -25.27
N ASN A 264 44.85 -2.99 -23.98
CA ASN A 264 46.07 -3.52 -23.34
C ASN A 264 45.84 -3.50 -21.83
N GLY A 265 45.90 -4.54 -21.05
CA GLY A 265 46.90 -5.61 -21.09
C GLY A 265 47.47 -5.78 -19.67
N LEU A 266 47.17 -6.91 -19.05
CA LEU A 266 47.97 -7.70 -18.14
C LEU A 266 48.68 -7.11 -16.89
N SER A 267 48.45 -7.83 -15.78
CA SER A 267 49.38 -8.22 -14.70
C SER A 267 49.46 -7.34 -13.46
N LYS A 268 48.97 -7.78 -12.36
CA LYS A 268 49.51 -8.61 -11.29
C LYS A 268 48.45 -8.84 -10.20
#